data_f611d549a727ec625aa1b73dd3590933
#
_entry.id   f611d549a727ec625aa1b73dd3590933
#
_cell.length_a   1.000
_cell.length_b   1.000
_cell.length_c   1.000
_cell.angle_alpha   90.00
_cell.angle_beta   90.00
_cell.angle_gamma   90.00
#
_symmetry.space_group_name_H-M   'P 1'
#
loop_
_entity.id
_entity.type
_entity.pdbx_description
1 polymer ?
#
loop_
_entity_poly.entity_id
_entity_poly.type
_entity_poly.pdbx_seq_one_letter_code
_entity_poly.pdbx_strand_id
1 'polypeptide(L)'
;MWTQAIENARRLLDSVSQKKASARYEVAWAQSSTKARGSFADTLDALTIALHDRARMSVRRGAERAAVAESRAMEAIEVAKERVASNVSPQLITVNLLRELQELLS
;
A
#
# COMPACT_ATOMS: atom_id res chain seq x y z
N MET A 1 0.97 18.02 -3.83
CA MET A 1 0.97 16.78 -4.62
C MET A 1 1.58 15.62 -3.87
N TRP A 2 2.85 15.71 -3.49
CA TRP A 2 3.50 14.63 -2.73
C TRP A 2 2.88 14.43 -1.34
N THR A 3 2.45 15.53 -0.69
CA THR A 3 1.80 15.47 0.61
C THR A 3 0.53 14.63 0.57
N GLN A 4 -0.27 14.76 -0.49
CA GLN A 4 -1.49 13.97 -0.67
C GLN A 4 -1.16 12.49 -0.84
N ALA A 5 -0.09 12.17 -1.58
CA ALA A 5 0.35 10.80 -1.75
C ALA A 5 0.76 10.16 -0.41
N ILE A 6 1.47 10.92 0.43
CA ILE A 6 1.88 10.46 1.76
C ILE A 6 0.65 10.19 2.64
N GLU A 7 -0.34 11.09 2.62
CA GLU A 7 -1.57 10.90 3.39
C GLU A 7 -2.36 9.68 2.91
N ASN A 8 -2.45 9.50 1.59
CA ASN A 8 -3.13 8.35 1.01
C ASN A 8 -2.42 7.05 1.40
N ALA A 9 -1.08 7.03 1.35
CA ALA A 9 -0.30 5.87 1.77
C ALA A 9 -0.53 5.55 3.24
N ARG A 10 -0.60 6.57 4.10
CA ARG A 10 -0.89 6.39 5.52
C ARG A 10 -2.27 5.77 5.73
N ARG A 11 -3.28 6.25 5.00
CA ARG A 11 -4.64 5.68 5.08
C ARG A 11 -4.66 4.21 4.67
N LEU A 12 -3.91 3.87 3.62
CA LEU A 12 -3.81 2.48 3.18
C LEU A 12 -3.22 1.60 4.27
N LEU A 13 -2.12 2.03 4.89
CA LEU A 13 -1.50 1.28 5.97
C LEU A 13 -2.40 1.17 7.19
N ASP A 14 -3.11 2.24 7.55
CA ASP A 14 -4.04 2.22 8.66
C ASP A 14 -5.20 1.24 8.41
N SER A 15 -5.71 1.19 7.18
CA SER A 15 -6.78 0.26 6.84
C SER A 15 -6.33 -1.20 6.93
N VAL A 16 -5.07 -1.47 6.61
CA VAL A 16 -4.47 -2.80 6.75
C VAL A 16 -4.48 -3.23 8.21
N SER A 17 -4.10 -2.33 9.13
CA SER A 17 -4.04 -2.66 10.55
C SER A 17 -5.42 -2.89 11.18
N GLN A 18 -6.49 -2.35 10.59
CA GLN A 18 -7.85 -2.55 11.08
C GLN A 18 -8.43 -3.93 10.81
N LYS A 19 -7.91 -4.63 9.82
CA LYS A 19 -8.32 -6.00 9.46
C LYS A 19 -9.81 -6.17 9.13
N LYS A 20 -10.50 -5.08 8.79
CA LYS A 20 -11.92 -5.12 8.41
C LYS A 20 -12.07 -4.98 6.90
N ALA A 21 -12.87 -5.87 6.29
CA ALA A 21 -13.14 -5.79 4.86
C ALA A 21 -13.74 -4.45 4.45
N SER A 22 -14.66 -3.90 5.27
CA SER A 22 -15.28 -2.61 5.00
C SER A 22 -14.25 -1.49 4.89
N ALA A 23 -13.24 -1.48 5.74
CA ALA A 23 -12.19 -0.45 5.67
C ALA A 23 -11.42 -0.52 4.35
N ARG A 24 -11.14 -1.74 3.86
CA ARG A 24 -10.47 -1.92 2.57
C ARG A 24 -11.32 -1.38 1.42
N TYR A 25 -12.62 -1.67 1.43
CA TYR A 25 -13.52 -1.20 0.38
C TYR A 25 -13.67 0.32 0.39
N GLU A 26 -13.78 0.93 1.56
CA GLU A 26 -13.85 2.37 1.68
C GLU A 26 -12.63 3.06 1.08
N VAL A 27 -11.43 2.55 1.39
CA VAL A 27 -10.19 3.09 0.84
C VAL A 27 -10.13 2.86 -0.66
N ALA A 28 -10.56 1.69 -1.15
CA ALA A 28 -10.58 1.39 -2.58
C ALA A 28 -11.52 2.32 -3.34
N TRP A 29 -12.71 2.60 -2.79
CA TRP A 29 -13.65 3.54 -3.41
C TRP A 29 -13.09 4.95 -3.50
N ALA A 30 -12.30 5.37 -2.53
CA ALA A 30 -11.64 6.67 -2.57
C ALA A 30 -10.64 6.79 -3.73
N GLN A 31 -10.19 5.66 -4.30
CA GLN A 31 -9.26 5.64 -5.44
C GLN A 31 -9.98 5.51 -6.78
N SER A 32 -11.31 5.72 -6.82
CA SER A 32 -12.13 5.39 -8.00
C SER A 32 -12.04 6.37 -9.16
N SER A 33 -11.48 7.54 -8.97
CA SER A 33 -11.46 8.58 -10.00
C SER A 33 -10.45 8.28 -11.09
N THR A 34 -10.85 8.49 -12.34
CA THR A 34 -9.95 8.40 -13.50
C THR A 34 -8.82 9.43 -13.42
N LYS A 35 -9.04 10.53 -12.70
CA LYS A 35 -7.99 11.52 -12.43
C LYS A 35 -6.93 11.01 -11.48
N ALA A 36 -7.21 9.92 -10.80
CA ALA A 36 -6.36 9.41 -9.73
C ALA A 36 -5.21 8.54 -10.21
N ARG A 37 -5.09 8.20 -11.50
CA ARG A 37 -4.03 7.28 -11.94
C ARG A 37 -2.63 7.76 -11.62
N GLY A 38 -2.33 9.02 -11.96
CA GLY A 38 -1.02 9.61 -11.63
C GLY A 38 -0.83 9.74 -10.13
N SER A 39 -1.85 10.22 -9.42
CA SER A 39 -1.76 10.36 -7.97
C SER A 39 -1.77 9.01 -7.27
N PHE A 40 -2.39 7.98 -7.87
CA PHE A 40 -2.35 6.62 -7.34
C PHE A 40 -0.94 6.03 -7.43
N ALA A 41 -0.26 6.23 -8.57
CA ALA A 41 1.14 5.81 -8.71
C ALA A 41 2.03 6.49 -7.67
N ASP A 42 1.83 7.79 -7.43
CA ASP A 42 2.54 8.52 -6.40
C ASP A 42 2.24 7.96 -4.99
N THR A 43 0.99 7.58 -4.75
CA THR A 43 0.59 6.95 -3.48
C THR A 43 1.33 5.62 -3.29
N LEU A 44 1.44 4.81 -4.33
CA LEU A 44 2.18 3.55 -4.26
C LEU A 44 3.68 3.79 -3.99
N ASP A 45 4.26 4.81 -4.60
CA ASP A 45 5.66 5.19 -4.34
C ASP A 45 5.84 5.64 -2.88
N ALA A 46 4.91 6.46 -2.37
CA ALA A 46 4.95 6.89 -0.96
C ALA A 46 4.79 5.70 -0.02
N LEU A 47 3.94 4.74 -0.37
CA LEU A 47 3.73 3.53 0.40
C LEU A 47 5.02 2.68 0.46
N THR A 48 5.72 2.57 -0.66
CA THR A 48 7.01 1.87 -0.72
C THR A 48 8.03 2.53 0.21
N ILE A 49 8.11 3.86 0.19
CA ILE A 49 9.03 4.60 1.06
C ILE A 49 8.68 4.36 2.54
N ALA A 50 7.40 4.41 2.89
CA ALA A 50 6.95 4.17 4.27
C ALA A 50 7.32 2.76 4.74
N LEU A 51 7.12 1.76 3.89
CA LEU A 51 7.47 0.37 4.23
C LEU A 51 8.97 0.18 4.32
N HIS A 52 9.74 0.83 3.47
CA HIS A 52 11.20 0.80 3.54
C HIS A 52 11.68 1.34 4.88
N ASP A 53 11.12 2.47 5.33
CA ASP A 53 11.48 3.05 6.62
C ASP A 53 11.07 2.12 7.78
N ARG A 54 9.90 1.49 7.70
CA ARG A 54 9.47 0.51 8.71
C ARG A 54 10.40 -0.69 8.75
N ALA A 55 10.83 -1.18 7.59
CA ALA A 55 11.76 -2.31 7.51
C ALA A 55 13.11 -1.96 8.15
N ARG A 56 13.60 -0.76 7.91
CA ARG A 56 14.83 -0.30 8.55
C ARG A 56 14.70 -0.26 10.07
N MET A 57 13.57 0.25 10.57
CA MET A 57 13.31 0.28 12.00
C MET A 57 13.18 -1.12 12.58
N SER A 58 12.55 -2.04 11.85
CA SER A 58 12.40 -3.43 12.27
C SER A 58 13.78 -4.12 12.40
N VAL A 59 14.66 -3.88 11.44
CA VAL A 59 16.04 -4.41 11.50
C VAL A 59 16.76 -3.87 12.74
N ARG A 60 16.65 -2.56 12.99
CA ARG A 60 17.29 -1.92 14.15
C ARG A 60 16.81 -2.49 15.47
N ARG A 61 15.53 -2.89 15.55
CA ARG A 61 14.96 -3.50 16.75
C ARG A 61 15.20 -5.00 16.84
N GLY A 62 15.85 -5.60 15.85
CA GLY A 62 16.03 -7.05 15.79
C GLY A 62 14.75 -7.81 15.43
N ALA A 63 13.74 -7.13 14.88
CA ALA A 63 12.48 -7.75 14.49
C ALA A 63 12.57 -8.32 13.07
N GLU A 64 13.27 -9.42 12.90
CA GLU A 64 13.57 -9.99 11.57
C GLU A 64 12.32 -10.40 10.81
N ARG A 65 11.33 -11.01 11.48
CA ARG A 65 10.09 -11.42 10.82
C ARG A 65 9.33 -10.22 10.26
N ALA A 66 9.27 -9.14 11.04
CA ALA A 66 8.62 -7.92 10.58
C ALA A 66 9.36 -7.32 9.37
N ALA A 67 10.70 -7.31 9.42
CA ALA A 67 11.51 -6.80 8.31
C ALA A 67 11.28 -7.60 7.02
N VAL A 68 11.21 -8.93 7.11
CA VAL A 68 10.95 -9.80 5.97
C VAL A 68 9.54 -9.54 5.42
N ALA A 69 8.54 -9.46 6.29
CA ALA A 69 7.16 -9.19 5.89
C ALA A 69 7.04 -7.84 5.17
N GLU A 70 7.71 -6.82 5.69
CA GLU A 70 7.71 -5.48 5.09
C GLU A 70 8.42 -5.47 3.73
N SER A 71 9.49 -6.24 3.58
CA SER A 71 10.16 -6.39 2.28
C SER A 71 9.25 -7.09 1.25
N ARG A 72 8.53 -8.13 1.66
CA ARG A 72 7.55 -8.79 0.79
C ARG A 72 6.39 -7.86 0.43
N ALA A 73 5.98 -7.02 1.35
CA ALA A 73 4.95 -6.02 1.09
C ALA A 73 5.39 -5.04 0.00
N MET A 74 6.67 -4.65 -0.01
CA MET A 74 7.21 -3.79 -1.06
C MET A 74 7.17 -4.47 -2.44
N GLU A 75 7.43 -5.77 -2.50
CA GLU A 75 7.30 -6.53 -3.76
C GLU A 75 5.85 -6.53 -4.26
N ALA A 76 4.88 -6.70 -3.36
CA ALA A 76 3.47 -6.63 -3.71
C ALA A 76 3.10 -5.27 -4.30
N ILE A 77 3.68 -4.20 -3.77
CA ILE A 77 3.46 -2.84 -4.28
C ILE A 77 4.05 -2.69 -5.68
N GLU A 78 5.23 -3.26 -5.95
CA GLU A 78 5.81 -3.23 -7.30
C GLU A 78 4.89 -3.92 -8.32
N VAL A 79 4.29 -5.05 -7.97
CA VAL A 79 3.30 -5.71 -8.82
C VAL A 79 2.09 -4.81 -9.04
N ALA A 80 1.61 -4.15 -7.99
CA ALA A 80 0.49 -3.21 -8.13
C ALA A 80 0.83 -2.07 -9.09
N LYS A 81 2.04 -1.54 -9.03
CA LYS A 81 2.51 -0.49 -9.95
C LYS A 81 2.49 -0.96 -11.40
N GLU A 82 2.89 -2.18 -11.67
CA GLU A 82 2.82 -2.77 -13.00
C GLU A 82 1.37 -2.86 -13.50
N ARG A 83 0.44 -3.22 -12.62
CA ARG A 83 -0.99 -3.29 -12.96
C ARG A 83 -1.56 -1.91 -13.28
N VAL A 84 -1.12 -0.88 -12.59
CA VAL A 84 -1.51 0.51 -12.93
C VAL A 84 -1.09 0.83 -14.35
N ALA A 85 0.14 0.49 -14.72
CA ALA A 85 0.67 0.72 -16.06
C ALA A 85 -0.11 -0.07 -17.13
N SER A 86 -0.72 -1.21 -16.76
CA SER A 86 -1.50 -2.07 -17.66
C SER A 86 -2.98 -1.73 -17.70
N ASN A 87 -3.38 -0.56 -17.22
CA ASN A 87 -4.77 -0.07 -17.25
C ASN A 87 -5.77 -0.87 -16.41
N VAL A 88 -5.30 -1.60 -15.40
CA VAL A 88 -6.20 -2.25 -14.45
C VAL A 88 -6.83 -1.18 -13.56
N SER A 89 -8.09 -1.36 -13.16
CA SER A 89 -8.81 -0.41 -12.31
C SER A 89 -8.06 -0.15 -10.99
N PRO A 90 -7.82 1.13 -10.62
CA PRO A 90 -7.19 1.44 -9.34
C PRO A 90 -7.95 0.89 -8.13
N GLN A 91 -9.28 0.83 -8.19
CA GLN A 91 -10.09 0.25 -7.11
C GLN A 91 -9.77 -1.22 -6.92
N LEU A 92 -9.73 -1.96 -8.02
CA LEU A 92 -9.46 -3.41 -7.98
C LEU A 92 -8.03 -3.66 -7.49
N ILE A 93 -7.07 -2.88 -7.98
CA ILE A 93 -5.68 -2.96 -7.53
C ILE A 93 -5.61 -2.72 -6.03
N THR A 94 -6.29 -1.69 -5.53
CA THR A 94 -6.27 -1.32 -4.11
C THR A 94 -6.85 -2.43 -3.24
N VAL A 95 -8.00 -2.99 -3.61
CA VAL A 95 -8.63 -4.07 -2.83
C VAL A 95 -7.68 -5.27 -2.73
N ASN A 96 -7.11 -5.68 -3.84
CA ASN A 96 -6.21 -6.83 -3.88
C ASN A 96 -4.92 -6.56 -3.11
N LEU A 97 -4.36 -5.36 -3.26
CA LEU A 97 -3.13 -4.99 -2.56
C LEU A 97 -3.34 -4.95 -1.05
N LEU A 98 -4.42 -4.35 -0.58
CA LEU A 98 -4.71 -4.27 0.85
C LEU A 98 -4.90 -5.66 1.46
N ARG A 99 -5.54 -6.58 0.73
CA ARG A 99 -5.69 -7.95 1.19
C ARG A 99 -4.32 -8.64 1.33
N GLU A 100 -3.45 -8.49 0.33
CA GLU A 100 -2.10 -9.05 0.38
C GLU A 100 -1.29 -8.45 1.54
N LEU A 101 -1.37 -7.14 1.72
CA LEU A 101 -0.65 -6.46 2.82
C LEU A 101 -1.15 -6.93 4.17
N GLN A 102 -2.46 -7.16 4.34
CA GLN A 102 -2.99 -7.71 5.58
C GLN A 102 -2.43 -9.09 5.89
N GLU A 103 -2.32 -9.93 4.87
CA GLU A 103 -1.74 -11.27 5.04
C GLU A 103 -0.25 -11.20 5.39
N LEU A 104 0.48 -10.32 4.73
CA LEU A 104 1.93 -10.21 4.91
C LEU A 104 2.31 -9.52 6.22
N LEU A 105 1.57 -8.48 6.63
CA LEU A 105 1.94 -7.62 7.75
C LEU A 105 1.27 -8.02 9.08
N SER A 106 0.36 -8.95 9.05
CA SER A 106 -0.26 -9.45 10.30
C SER A 106 0.46 -10.72 10.86
#